data_c1018bec63e12fd06a9acedfef6fefa0
#
_entry.id   c1018bec63e12fd06a9acedfef6fefa0
#
_cell.length_a   1.000
_cell.length_b   1.000
_cell.length_c   1.000
_cell.angle_alpha   90.00
_cell.angle_beta   90.00
_cell.angle_gamma   90.00
#
_symmetry.space_group_name_H-M   'P 1'
#
loop_
_entity.id
_entity.type
_entity.pdbx_description
1 polymer ?
#
loop_
_entity_poly.entity_id
_entity_poly.type
_entity_poly.pdbx_seq_one_letter_code
_entity_poly.pdbx_strand_id
1 'polypeptide(L)'
;MTGSLASVHPELIPEWSEKNLPLTPDKITFGSNKRVWWKGACGHEWETSVKARSKGEKCPICSGARVIEGINDLATLKPLLAQEWSKKNKLKPTEVSVASHKKIIWKCKHGHEWEASVKSRTVNGTGCPYCSHNKVLAGFNDLASQYPDIAAEWSDRNLPLLPTMVTAFANSKAWWKCKDCGNEWYTLISTRSGGSRCPYCSGYTLLKGFNDLATTHPDLAAEWSERNYPLMPDEVNAKSRHNVWWKCKTCGNEWKSVINARVKGTVCPVCADRAVLAGYNDLATTDRKLLAEWDYETNSLLPTQELAVFRW
;
A
#
# COMPACT_ATOMS: atom_id res chain seq x y z
N MET A 1 -14.74 -35.79 -49.79
CA MET A 1 -13.44 -35.47 -50.38
C MET A 1 -12.41 -36.42 -49.79
N THR A 2 -11.92 -37.33 -50.58
CA THR A 2 -10.95 -38.37 -50.14
C THR A 2 -9.61 -38.09 -50.84
N GLY A 3 -8.91 -37.01 -50.37
CA GLY A 3 -7.54 -36.74 -50.84
C GLY A 3 -6.51 -37.55 -50.08
N SER A 4 -5.38 -37.88 -50.68
CA SER A 4 -4.24 -38.45 -49.98
C SER A 4 -3.62 -37.40 -49.07
N LEU A 5 -2.85 -37.84 -48.04
CA LEU A 5 -2.12 -36.93 -47.17
C LEU A 5 -1.20 -36.03 -47.99
N ALA A 6 -0.45 -36.60 -48.95
CA ALA A 6 0.48 -35.86 -49.75
C ALA A 6 -0.21 -34.76 -50.62
N SER A 7 -1.47 -34.98 -51.07
CA SER A 7 -2.18 -34.00 -51.90
C SER A 7 -2.84 -32.87 -51.08
N VAL A 8 -3.21 -33.13 -49.81
CA VAL A 8 -3.96 -32.16 -48.98
C VAL A 8 -3.03 -31.43 -47.99
N HIS A 9 -2.00 -32.13 -47.51
CA HIS A 9 -1.03 -31.63 -46.50
C HIS A 9 0.41 -31.86 -46.95
N PRO A 10 0.86 -31.25 -48.07
CA PRO A 10 2.22 -31.43 -48.56
C PRO A 10 3.29 -30.97 -47.55
N GLU A 11 2.93 -30.05 -46.66
CA GLU A 11 3.80 -29.55 -45.57
C GLU A 11 4.15 -30.62 -44.54
N LEU A 12 3.38 -31.71 -44.48
CA LEU A 12 3.62 -32.81 -43.53
C LEU A 12 4.49 -33.93 -44.12
N ILE A 13 4.77 -33.91 -45.44
CA ILE A 13 5.58 -34.92 -46.10
C ILE A 13 7.02 -35.00 -45.49
N PRO A 14 7.71 -33.85 -45.24
CA PRO A 14 9.02 -33.88 -44.63
C PRO A 14 9.05 -34.47 -43.20
N GLU A 15 7.92 -34.53 -42.54
CA GLU A 15 7.79 -35.11 -41.20
C GLU A 15 7.43 -36.61 -41.25
N TRP A 16 7.18 -37.17 -42.40
CA TRP A 16 6.87 -38.62 -42.56
C TRP A 16 8.10 -39.46 -42.26
N SER A 17 8.08 -40.30 -41.24
CA SER A 17 9.23 -41.12 -40.89
C SER A 17 9.39 -42.31 -41.84
N GLU A 18 10.64 -42.63 -42.16
CA GLU A 18 10.99 -43.83 -42.93
C GLU A 18 10.55 -45.14 -42.30
N LYS A 19 10.30 -45.14 -40.97
CA LYS A 19 9.74 -46.27 -40.23
C LYS A 19 8.36 -46.72 -40.73
N ASN A 20 7.70 -45.90 -41.52
CA ASN A 20 6.39 -46.23 -42.06
C ASN A 20 6.44 -47.10 -43.33
N LEU A 21 7.63 -47.27 -43.96
CA LEU A 21 7.76 -48.05 -45.16
C LEU A 21 7.26 -49.47 -45.01
N PRO A 22 6.55 -50.02 -46.04
CA PRO A 22 6.39 -49.45 -47.41
C PRO A 22 5.17 -48.53 -47.57
N LEU A 23 4.54 -48.06 -46.50
CA LEU A 23 3.46 -47.06 -46.55
C LEU A 23 3.99 -45.67 -46.82
N THR A 24 3.46 -45.01 -47.85
CA THR A 24 3.85 -43.65 -48.25
C THR A 24 2.69 -42.64 -48.16
N PRO A 25 2.92 -41.30 -48.03
CA PRO A 25 1.88 -40.30 -47.80
C PRO A 25 0.86 -40.19 -48.92
N ASP A 26 1.20 -40.61 -50.15
CA ASP A 26 0.29 -40.66 -51.29
C ASP A 26 -0.73 -41.81 -51.23
N LYS A 27 -0.40 -42.88 -50.45
CA LYS A 27 -1.23 -44.08 -50.28
C LYS A 27 -2.12 -44.06 -49.05
N ILE A 28 -2.19 -42.97 -48.32
CA ILE A 28 -3.04 -42.84 -47.16
C ILE A 28 -3.84 -41.55 -47.20
N THR A 29 -5.10 -41.54 -46.78
CA THR A 29 -5.94 -40.36 -46.69
C THR A 29 -5.60 -39.51 -45.51
N PHE A 30 -5.68 -38.17 -45.62
CA PHE A 30 -5.40 -37.23 -44.50
C PHE A 30 -6.31 -37.41 -43.29
N GLY A 31 -7.53 -37.97 -43.48
CA GLY A 31 -8.49 -38.27 -42.40
C GLY A 31 -8.33 -39.65 -41.76
N SER A 32 -7.30 -40.41 -42.12
CA SER A 32 -7.07 -41.77 -41.62
C SER A 32 -6.79 -41.80 -40.11
N ASN A 33 -7.46 -42.70 -39.42
CA ASN A 33 -7.18 -43.01 -37.99
C ASN A 33 -5.96 -43.93 -37.80
N LYS A 34 -5.32 -44.38 -38.90
CA LYS A 34 -4.12 -45.21 -38.82
C LYS A 34 -3.01 -44.44 -38.13
N ARG A 35 -2.40 -45.03 -37.11
CA ARG A 35 -1.22 -44.50 -36.42
C ARG A 35 0.01 -44.79 -37.27
N VAL A 36 0.85 -43.74 -37.42
CA VAL A 36 2.09 -43.77 -38.18
C VAL A 36 3.18 -43.01 -37.42
N TRP A 37 4.40 -43.22 -37.80
CA TRP A 37 5.57 -42.54 -37.23
C TRP A 37 5.78 -41.19 -37.93
N TRP A 38 6.00 -40.16 -37.12
CA TRP A 38 6.34 -38.82 -37.56
C TRP A 38 7.72 -38.43 -37.02
N LYS A 39 8.50 -37.70 -37.78
CA LYS A 39 9.79 -37.10 -37.41
C LYS A 39 9.70 -35.60 -37.63
N GLY A 40 9.52 -34.83 -36.56
CA GLY A 40 9.43 -33.40 -36.66
C GLY A 40 10.75 -32.71 -36.96
N ALA A 41 10.69 -31.43 -37.38
CA ALA A 41 11.86 -30.58 -37.56
C ALA A 41 12.72 -30.44 -36.27
N CYS A 42 12.11 -30.70 -35.11
CA CYS A 42 12.79 -30.77 -33.81
C CYS A 42 13.64 -32.02 -33.60
N GLY A 43 13.68 -32.93 -34.57
CA GLY A 43 14.42 -34.20 -34.50
C GLY A 43 13.73 -35.31 -33.71
N HIS A 44 12.63 -35.03 -32.99
CA HIS A 44 11.91 -36.05 -32.24
C HIS A 44 11.06 -36.91 -33.16
N GLU A 45 10.97 -38.21 -32.82
CA GLU A 45 10.10 -39.16 -33.47
C GLU A 45 8.96 -39.59 -32.52
N TRP A 46 7.74 -39.65 -33.08
CA TRP A 46 6.56 -40.07 -32.31
C TRP A 46 5.53 -40.75 -33.20
N GLU A 47 4.62 -41.47 -32.58
CA GLU A 47 3.54 -42.14 -33.29
C GLU A 47 2.19 -41.47 -32.95
N THR A 48 1.48 -41.00 -33.97
CA THR A 48 0.10 -40.50 -33.86
C THR A 48 -0.68 -40.80 -35.13
N SER A 49 -2.03 -40.63 -35.08
CA SER A 49 -2.83 -40.86 -36.26
C SER A 49 -2.62 -39.79 -37.34
N VAL A 50 -2.73 -40.16 -38.61
CA VAL A 50 -2.65 -39.21 -39.72
C VAL A 50 -3.66 -38.08 -39.51
N LYS A 51 -4.91 -38.42 -39.14
CA LYS A 51 -5.98 -37.45 -38.88
C LYS A 51 -5.60 -36.44 -37.78
N ALA A 52 -4.99 -36.88 -36.68
CA ALA A 52 -4.58 -36.02 -35.57
C ALA A 52 -3.49 -35.04 -36.05
N ARG A 53 -2.49 -35.52 -36.76
CA ARG A 53 -1.41 -34.69 -37.31
C ARG A 53 -1.93 -33.69 -38.35
N SER A 54 -2.82 -34.11 -39.27
CA SER A 54 -3.50 -33.24 -40.21
C SER A 54 -4.37 -32.17 -39.57
N LYS A 55 -4.88 -32.38 -38.37
CA LYS A 55 -5.60 -31.39 -37.55
C LYS A 55 -4.67 -30.45 -36.75
N GLY A 56 -3.36 -30.56 -36.92
CA GLY A 56 -2.40 -29.67 -36.31
C GLY A 56 -1.83 -30.17 -34.98
N GLU A 57 -2.01 -31.47 -34.61
CA GLU A 57 -1.33 -32.03 -33.42
C GLU A 57 0.18 -31.89 -33.58
N LYS A 58 0.80 -31.27 -32.60
CA LYS A 58 2.25 -31.00 -32.61
C LYS A 58 3.04 -32.14 -31.98
N CYS A 59 4.38 -32.11 -32.10
CA CYS A 59 5.27 -33.02 -31.40
C CYS A 59 4.94 -33.08 -29.90
N PRO A 60 4.56 -34.26 -29.35
CA PRO A 60 4.16 -34.39 -27.96
C PRO A 60 5.31 -34.15 -26.97
N ILE A 61 6.57 -34.29 -27.43
CA ILE A 61 7.76 -34.05 -26.62
C ILE A 61 7.97 -32.52 -26.50
N CYS A 62 7.97 -31.77 -27.61
CA CYS A 62 8.12 -30.31 -27.63
C CYS A 62 6.95 -29.61 -26.93
N SER A 63 5.72 -30.13 -27.06
CA SER A 63 4.56 -29.59 -26.36
C SER A 63 4.51 -29.93 -24.88
N GLY A 64 5.36 -30.84 -24.40
CA GLY A 64 5.35 -31.32 -23.03
C GLY A 64 4.22 -32.28 -22.69
N ALA A 65 3.45 -32.73 -23.67
CA ALA A 65 2.39 -33.73 -23.49
C ALA A 65 2.98 -35.11 -23.11
N ARG A 66 4.16 -35.41 -23.63
CA ARG A 66 4.96 -36.58 -23.25
C ARG A 66 6.28 -36.12 -22.62
N VAL A 67 6.53 -36.52 -21.39
CA VAL A 67 7.75 -36.22 -20.66
C VAL A 67 8.78 -37.33 -20.92
N ILE A 68 10.02 -36.95 -21.23
CA ILE A 68 11.17 -37.82 -21.40
C ILE A 68 12.26 -37.30 -20.47
N GLU A 69 12.66 -38.11 -19.52
CA GLU A 69 13.74 -37.83 -18.58
C GLU A 69 15.01 -37.48 -19.31
N GLY A 70 15.71 -36.45 -18.87
CA GLY A 70 16.96 -35.96 -19.51
C GLY A 70 16.75 -35.09 -20.76
N ILE A 71 15.50 -34.91 -21.25
CA ILE A 71 15.17 -34.10 -22.44
C ILE A 71 14.28 -32.91 -22.15
N ASN A 72 13.03 -33.17 -21.71
CA ASN A 72 12.02 -32.09 -21.54
C ASN A 72 11.35 -32.09 -20.15
N ASP A 73 11.95 -32.79 -19.22
CA ASP A 73 11.53 -32.82 -17.84
C ASP A 73 11.97 -31.55 -17.06
N LEU A 74 11.32 -31.31 -15.93
CA LEU A 74 11.61 -30.14 -15.09
C LEU A 74 13.04 -30.13 -14.54
N ALA A 75 13.54 -31.29 -14.08
CA ALA A 75 14.86 -31.37 -13.46
C ALA A 75 15.97 -30.99 -14.44
N THR A 76 15.82 -31.41 -15.70
CA THR A 76 16.76 -31.11 -16.79
C THR A 76 16.67 -29.64 -17.23
N LEU A 77 15.43 -29.11 -17.45
CA LEU A 77 15.24 -27.78 -18.01
C LEU A 77 15.29 -26.66 -16.98
N LYS A 78 15.03 -26.95 -15.71
CA LYS A 78 14.97 -25.99 -14.60
C LYS A 78 15.57 -26.57 -13.31
N PRO A 79 16.87 -26.89 -13.29
CA PRO A 79 17.52 -27.59 -12.18
C PRO A 79 17.45 -26.83 -10.85
N LEU A 80 17.52 -25.49 -10.88
CA LEU A 80 17.38 -24.68 -9.66
C LEU A 80 15.96 -24.77 -9.05
N LEU A 81 14.93 -24.83 -9.90
CA LEU A 81 13.56 -25.03 -9.42
C LEU A 81 13.31 -26.46 -8.92
N ALA A 82 14.00 -27.44 -9.50
CA ALA A 82 13.91 -28.82 -9.03
C ALA A 82 14.45 -28.99 -7.60
N GLN A 83 15.37 -28.12 -7.13
CA GLN A 83 15.83 -28.10 -5.75
C GLN A 83 14.75 -27.64 -4.75
N GLU A 84 13.75 -26.87 -5.21
CA GLU A 84 12.60 -26.47 -4.40
C GLU A 84 11.49 -27.53 -4.36
N TRP A 85 11.71 -28.71 -4.92
CA TRP A 85 10.75 -29.81 -4.93
C TRP A 85 10.65 -30.45 -3.56
N SER A 86 9.46 -30.41 -2.93
CA SER A 86 9.29 -31.05 -1.62
C SER A 86 9.32 -32.57 -1.72
N LYS A 87 9.99 -33.19 -0.74
CA LYS A 87 10.03 -34.67 -0.59
C LYS A 87 8.65 -35.30 -0.34
N LYS A 88 7.63 -34.49 -0.02
CA LYS A 88 6.23 -34.93 0.17
C LYS A 88 5.52 -35.27 -1.13
N ASN A 89 6.07 -34.88 -2.26
CA ASN A 89 5.49 -35.17 -3.57
C ASN A 89 5.66 -36.65 -3.92
N LYS A 90 4.61 -37.27 -4.47
CA LYS A 90 4.68 -38.63 -5.03
C LYS A 90 5.44 -38.67 -6.36
N LEU A 91 5.34 -37.61 -7.16
CA LEU A 91 6.03 -37.45 -8.44
C LEU A 91 7.43 -36.89 -8.24
N LYS A 92 8.34 -37.30 -9.12
CA LYS A 92 9.69 -36.72 -9.22
C LYS A 92 9.71 -35.56 -10.21
N PRO A 93 10.65 -34.60 -10.11
CA PRO A 93 10.76 -33.51 -11.08
C PRO A 93 11.16 -34.00 -12.49
N THR A 94 11.72 -35.23 -12.62
CA THR A 94 11.99 -35.90 -13.90
C THR A 94 10.73 -36.43 -14.59
N GLU A 95 9.61 -36.49 -13.91
CA GLU A 95 8.34 -37.04 -14.41
C GLU A 95 7.33 -35.97 -14.86
N VAL A 96 7.72 -34.70 -14.83
CA VAL A 96 6.83 -33.59 -15.18
C VAL A 96 7.50 -32.62 -16.17
N SER A 97 6.72 -32.11 -17.13
CA SER A 97 7.19 -31.06 -18.04
C SER A 97 7.06 -29.66 -17.40
N VAL A 98 7.88 -28.71 -17.86
CA VAL A 98 7.88 -27.34 -17.36
C VAL A 98 6.52 -26.61 -17.52
N ALA A 99 5.72 -26.97 -18.50
CA ALA A 99 4.40 -26.39 -18.74
C ALA A 99 3.25 -27.16 -18.02
N SER A 100 3.57 -28.13 -17.17
CA SER A 100 2.59 -28.97 -16.52
C SER A 100 1.65 -28.18 -15.60
N HIS A 101 0.36 -28.43 -15.68
CA HIS A 101 -0.67 -27.90 -14.79
C HIS A 101 -0.80 -28.69 -13.46
N LYS A 102 -0.03 -29.77 -13.29
CA LYS A 102 -0.05 -30.56 -12.04
C LYS A 102 0.36 -29.66 -10.87
N LYS A 103 -0.41 -29.74 -9.79
CA LYS A 103 -0.11 -29.07 -8.53
C LYS A 103 0.90 -29.90 -7.74
N ILE A 104 1.93 -29.24 -7.25
CA ILE A 104 3.08 -29.83 -6.58
C ILE A 104 3.36 -29.02 -5.31
N ILE A 105 3.83 -29.70 -4.28
CA ILE A 105 4.31 -29.06 -3.06
C ILE A 105 5.75 -28.58 -3.31
N TRP A 106 5.96 -27.29 -3.21
CA TRP A 106 7.26 -26.62 -3.30
C TRP A 106 7.79 -26.31 -1.93
N LYS A 107 9.12 -26.26 -1.77
CA LYS A 107 9.78 -25.88 -0.52
C LYS A 107 10.85 -24.84 -0.82
N CYS A 108 10.69 -23.61 -0.30
CA CYS A 108 11.68 -22.55 -0.49
C CYS A 108 12.90 -22.72 0.44
N LYS A 109 13.93 -21.91 0.21
CA LYS A 109 15.16 -21.89 1.03
C LYS A 109 14.94 -21.62 2.52
N HIS A 110 13.82 -20.94 2.88
CA HIS A 110 13.45 -20.70 4.28
C HIS A 110 12.61 -21.83 4.90
N GLY A 111 12.39 -22.92 4.16
CA GLY A 111 11.67 -24.09 4.63
C GLY A 111 10.15 -24.04 4.46
N HIS A 112 9.58 -22.93 3.96
CA HIS A 112 8.13 -22.84 3.73
C HIS A 112 7.71 -23.79 2.63
N GLU A 113 6.60 -24.49 2.87
CA GLU A 113 5.99 -25.40 1.91
C GLU A 113 4.65 -24.84 1.44
N TRP A 114 4.40 -24.91 0.14
CA TRP A 114 3.13 -24.50 -0.47
C TRP A 114 2.82 -25.29 -1.73
N GLU A 115 1.56 -25.35 -2.09
CA GLU A 115 1.10 -25.99 -3.32
C GLU A 115 0.97 -24.97 -4.44
N ALA A 116 1.58 -25.25 -5.59
CA ALA A 116 1.42 -24.47 -6.82
C ALA A 116 1.62 -25.36 -8.05
N SER A 117 0.99 -25.00 -9.19
CA SER A 117 1.22 -25.72 -10.43
C SER A 117 2.67 -25.53 -10.91
N VAL A 118 3.21 -26.55 -11.59
CA VAL A 118 4.54 -26.48 -12.18
C VAL A 118 4.63 -25.27 -13.13
N LYS A 119 3.63 -25.07 -14.00
CA LYS A 119 3.54 -23.94 -14.91
C LYS A 119 3.62 -22.58 -14.20
N SER A 120 2.93 -22.40 -13.06
CA SER A 120 3.01 -21.15 -12.29
C SER A 120 4.42 -20.82 -11.84
N ARG A 121 5.19 -21.83 -11.46
CA ARG A 121 6.56 -21.67 -11.02
C ARG A 121 7.52 -21.43 -12.19
N THR A 122 7.36 -22.17 -13.28
CA THR A 122 8.32 -22.23 -14.40
C THR A 122 8.08 -21.16 -15.46
N VAL A 123 6.80 -20.87 -15.79
CA VAL A 123 6.40 -19.93 -16.85
C VAL A 123 6.06 -18.57 -16.26
N ASN A 124 5.24 -18.53 -15.20
CA ASN A 124 4.79 -17.28 -14.60
C ASN A 124 5.76 -16.74 -13.53
N GLY A 125 6.81 -17.48 -13.17
CA GLY A 125 7.84 -17.05 -12.23
C GLY A 125 7.36 -16.82 -10.79
N THR A 126 6.20 -17.38 -10.39
CA THR A 126 5.65 -17.16 -9.05
C THR A 126 6.58 -17.75 -7.98
N GLY A 127 6.87 -16.99 -6.93
CA GLY A 127 7.71 -17.41 -5.81
C GLY A 127 6.92 -18.03 -4.65
N CYS A 128 7.61 -18.19 -3.50
CA CYS A 128 6.96 -18.58 -2.25
C CYS A 128 5.97 -17.49 -1.81
N PRO A 129 4.68 -17.80 -1.61
CA PRO A 129 3.66 -16.82 -1.25
C PRO A 129 3.86 -16.21 0.14
N TYR A 130 4.56 -16.90 1.02
CA TYR A 130 4.88 -16.41 2.36
C TYR A 130 6.07 -15.42 2.32
N CYS A 131 7.13 -15.75 1.58
CA CYS A 131 8.27 -14.84 1.40
C CYS A 131 7.92 -13.57 0.61
N SER A 132 6.93 -13.66 -0.30
CA SER A 132 6.42 -12.51 -1.06
C SER A 132 5.28 -11.76 -0.35
N HIS A 133 4.93 -12.12 0.87
CA HIS A 133 3.84 -11.56 1.68
C HIS A 133 2.43 -11.67 1.05
N ASN A 134 2.27 -12.50 0.01
CA ASN A 134 0.95 -12.76 -0.63
C ASN A 134 0.05 -13.66 0.21
N LYS A 135 0.62 -14.43 1.15
CA LYS A 135 -0.10 -15.23 2.15
C LYS A 135 0.53 -15.00 3.52
N VAL A 136 -0.31 -14.95 4.54
CA VAL A 136 0.15 -14.87 5.92
C VAL A 136 0.60 -16.26 6.40
N LEU A 137 1.68 -16.27 7.17
CA LEU A 137 2.16 -17.43 7.92
C LEU A 137 2.48 -16.95 9.34
N ALA A 138 1.65 -17.39 10.30
CA ALA A 138 1.82 -17.03 11.70
C ALA A 138 3.22 -17.42 12.21
N GLY A 139 3.86 -16.53 12.95
CA GLY A 139 5.23 -16.70 13.44
C GLY A 139 6.32 -16.33 12.41
N PHE A 140 5.96 -15.91 11.19
CA PHE A 140 6.93 -15.55 10.17
C PHE A 140 6.71 -14.17 9.56
N ASN A 141 5.59 -13.95 8.87
CA ASN A 141 5.32 -12.71 8.14
C ASN A 141 4.03 -12.03 8.57
N ASP A 142 3.45 -12.46 9.66
CA ASP A 142 2.29 -11.84 10.27
C ASP A 142 2.66 -10.55 11.02
N LEU A 143 1.64 -9.71 11.26
CA LEU A 143 1.82 -8.42 11.92
C LEU A 143 2.40 -8.57 13.34
N ALA A 144 1.92 -9.56 14.10
CA ALA A 144 2.37 -9.74 15.48
C ALA A 144 3.85 -10.12 15.58
N SER A 145 4.33 -10.93 14.63
CA SER A 145 5.73 -11.38 14.59
C SER A 145 6.67 -10.30 14.05
N GLN A 146 6.22 -9.52 13.05
CA GLN A 146 7.05 -8.52 12.39
C GLN A 146 7.05 -7.16 13.10
N TYR A 147 5.92 -6.80 13.74
CA TYR A 147 5.70 -5.50 14.37
C TYR A 147 4.95 -5.66 15.70
N PRO A 148 5.57 -6.28 16.73
CA PRO A 148 4.90 -6.58 18.00
C PRO A 148 4.35 -5.33 18.71
N ASP A 149 5.08 -4.21 18.66
CA ASP A 149 4.62 -2.94 19.24
C ASP A 149 3.37 -2.39 18.57
N ILE A 150 3.25 -2.58 17.25
CA ILE A 150 2.06 -2.17 16.50
C ILE A 150 0.91 -3.16 16.76
N ALA A 151 1.21 -4.45 16.82
CA ALA A 151 0.23 -5.47 17.14
C ALA A 151 -0.36 -5.33 18.54
N ALA A 152 0.40 -4.78 19.51
CA ALA A 152 -0.09 -4.45 20.85
C ALA A 152 -1.18 -3.35 20.85
N GLU A 153 -1.28 -2.56 19.79
CA GLU A 153 -2.35 -1.57 19.60
C GLU A 153 -3.57 -2.14 18.85
N TRP A 154 -3.61 -3.44 18.56
CA TRP A 154 -4.73 -4.09 17.89
C TRP A 154 -5.96 -4.08 18.78
N SER A 155 -7.06 -3.46 18.31
CA SER A 155 -8.29 -3.37 19.09
C SER A 155 -9.07 -4.68 19.07
N ASP A 156 -9.73 -5.01 20.19
CA ASP A 156 -10.64 -6.15 20.33
C ASP A 156 -11.85 -6.06 19.38
N ARG A 157 -12.15 -4.87 18.85
CA ARG A 157 -13.20 -4.66 17.84
C ARG A 157 -12.92 -5.41 16.53
N ASN A 158 -11.70 -5.88 16.33
CA ASN A 158 -11.37 -6.67 15.14
C ASN A 158 -11.73 -8.15 15.25
N LEU A 159 -12.08 -8.63 16.44
CA LEU A 159 -12.36 -10.07 16.64
C LEU A 159 -13.44 -10.59 15.69
N PRO A 160 -13.27 -11.80 15.11
CA PRO A 160 -12.24 -12.79 15.42
C PRO A 160 -10.89 -12.62 14.69
N LEU A 161 -10.69 -11.54 13.94
CA LEU A 161 -9.43 -11.28 13.22
C LEU A 161 -8.33 -10.90 14.21
N LEU A 162 -7.24 -11.67 14.20
CA LEU A 162 -6.07 -11.47 15.05
C LEU A 162 -4.89 -10.88 14.25
N PRO A 163 -3.93 -10.19 14.91
CA PRO A 163 -2.74 -9.67 14.22
C PRO A 163 -1.81 -10.77 13.67
N THR A 164 -1.95 -12.02 14.14
CA THR A 164 -1.27 -13.20 13.59
C THR A 164 -1.89 -13.70 12.28
N MET A 165 -3.05 -13.19 11.91
CA MET A 165 -3.79 -13.59 10.70
C MET A 165 -3.64 -12.62 9.53
N VAL A 166 -2.87 -11.55 9.68
CA VAL A 166 -2.67 -10.51 8.68
C VAL A 166 -1.19 -10.21 8.50
N THR A 167 -0.79 -9.84 7.28
CA THR A 167 0.57 -9.36 7.03
C THR A 167 0.69 -7.87 7.38
N ALA A 168 1.89 -7.42 7.76
CA ALA A 168 2.14 -6.05 8.19
C ALA A 168 1.75 -4.96 7.17
N PHE A 169 1.81 -5.28 5.86
CA PHE A 169 1.46 -4.34 4.79
C PHE A 169 0.17 -4.71 4.06
N ALA A 170 -0.75 -5.40 4.74
CA ALA A 170 -2.06 -5.70 4.18
C ALA A 170 -2.85 -4.42 3.87
N ASN A 171 -3.54 -4.42 2.73
CA ASN A 171 -4.41 -3.31 2.29
C ASN A 171 -5.81 -3.35 2.94
N SER A 172 -6.03 -4.23 3.90
CA SER A 172 -7.24 -4.25 4.72
C SER A 172 -7.15 -3.22 5.84
N LYS A 173 -8.31 -2.70 6.26
CA LYS A 173 -8.41 -1.79 7.41
C LYS A 173 -8.66 -2.59 8.69
N ALA A 174 -8.15 -2.07 9.81
CA ALA A 174 -8.40 -2.60 11.13
C ALA A 174 -8.61 -1.47 12.15
N TRP A 175 -9.20 -1.82 13.29
CA TRP A 175 -9.32 -0.96 14.45
C TRP A 175 -8.04 -1.01 15.28
N TRP A 176 -7.59 0.13 15.72
CA TRP A 176 -6.39 0.31 16.53
C TRP A 176 -6.74 1.04 17.80
N LYS A 177 -6.14 0.65 18.92
CA LYS A 177 -6.31 1.29 20.22
C LYS A 177 -4.97 1.91 20.64
N CYS A 178 -4.96 3.23 20.81
CA CYS A 178 -3.75 3.94 21.16
C CYS A 178 -3.31 3.58 22.59
N LYS A 179 -2.07 3.21 22.76
CA LYS A 179 -1.49 2.92 24.09
C LYS A 179 -1.37 4.15 24.97
N ASP A 180 -1.22 5.35 24.38
CA ASP A 180 -0.98 6.59 25.10
C ASP A 180 -2.30 7.26 25.55
N CYS A 181 -3.32 7.29 24.68
CA CYS A 181 -4.58 7.99 24.96
C CYS A 181 -5.80 7.06 25.09
N GLY A 182 -5.66 5.76 24.80
CA GLY A 182 -6.77 4.80 24.86
C GLY A 182 -7.80 4.92 23.74
N ASN A 183 -7.77 5.99 22.92
CA ASN A 183 -8.73 6.19 21.86
C ASN A 183 -8.53 5.20 20.71
N GLU A 184 -9.63 4.84 20.06
CA GLU A 184 -9.65 3.89 18.97
C GLU A 184 -9.92 4.57 17.63
N TRP A 185 -9.24 4.11 16.57
CA TRP A 185 -9.45 4.59 15.19
C TRP A 185 -9.37 3.45 14.19
N TYR A 186 -9.88 3.69 12.99
CA TYR A 186 -9.95 2.70 11.92
C TYR A 186 -9.08 3.14 10.74
N THR A 187 -8.03 2.38 10.43
CA THR A 187 -7.11 2.69 9.32
C THR A 187 -6.53 1.44 8.70
N LEU A 188 -5.88 1.58 7.53
CA LEU A 188 -5.19 0.48 6.85
C LEU A 188 -4.06 -0.08 7.73
N ILE A 189 -3.89 -1.39 7.70
CA ILE A 189 -2.78 -2.08 8.35
C ILE A 189 -1.46 -1.58 7.77
N SER A 190 -1.34 -1.47 6.45
CA SER A 190 -0.16 -0.94 5.78
C SER A 190 0.20 0.48 6.21
N THR A 191 -0.79 1.35 6.42
CA THR A 191 -0.57 2.72 6.89
C THR A 191 -0.02 2.74 8.31
N ARG A 192 -0.57 1.88 9.20
CA ARG A 192 -0.11 1.78 10.59
C ARG A 192 1.31 1.20 10.66
N SER A 193 1.59 0.13 9.91
CA SER A 193 2.91 -0.48 9.81
C SER A 193 3.94 0.43 9.13
N GLY A 194 3.48 1.33 8.27
CA GLY A 194 4.31 2.37 7.65
C GLY A 194 4.67 3.54 8.58
N GLY A 195 4.31 3.46 9.88
CA GLY A 195 4.71 4.43 10.90
C GLY A 195 3.70 5.53 11.21
N SER A 196 2.48 5.49 10.65
CA SER A 196 1.46 6.47 11.05
C SER A 196 1.09 6.29 12.52
N ARG A 197 0.91 7.41 13.22
CA ARG A 197 0.58 7.45 14.65
C ARG A 197 -0.93 7.62 14.87
N CYS A 198 -1.33 7.53 16.15
CA CYS A 198 -2.70 7.88 16.56
C CYS A 198 -3.09 9.27 16.05
N PRO A 199 -4.20 9.41 15.31
CA PRO A 199 -4.62 10.68 14.72
C PRO A 199 -5.03 11.72 15.78
N TYR A 200 -5.46 11.27 16.95
CA TYR A 200 -5.85 12.14 18.06
C TYR A 200 -4.63 12.70 18.78
N CYS A 201 -3.65 11.86 19.19
CA CYS A 201 -2.40 12.31 19.80
C CYS A 201 -1.57 13.20 18.87
N SER A 202 -1.60 12.93 17.57
CA SER A 202 -0.92 13.77 16.58
C SER A 202 -1.63 15.09 16.30
N GLY A 203 -2.90 15.25 16.75
CA GLY A 203 -3.75 16.41 16.47
C GLY A 203 -4.25 16.48 15.03
N TYR A 204 -4.14 15.38 14.27
CA TYR A 204 -4.65 15.32 12.90
C TYR A 204 -6.17 15.23 12.85
N THR A 205 -6.76 14.51 13.79
CA THR A 205 -8.21 14.41 13.97
C THR A 205 -8.61 15.05 15.29
N LEU A 206 -9.59 15.96 15.24
CA LEU A 206 -10.14 16.57 16.43
C LEU A 206 -11.00 15.57 17.20
N LEU A 207 -10.83 15.57 18.52
CA LEU A 207 -11.67 14.85 19.46
C LEU A 207 -12.00 15.80 20.62
N LYS A 208 -13.26 16.25 20.68
CA LYS A 208 -13.76 17.14 21.75
C LYS A 208 -13.55 16.51 23.12
N GLY A 209 -13.12 17.30 24.09
CA GLY A 209 -12.79 16.84 25.44
C GLY A 209 -11.44 16.10 25.55
N PHE A 210 -10.63 16.08 24.46
CA PHE A 210 -9.32 15.45 24.49
C PHE A 210 -8.21 16.34 23.90
N ASN A 211 -8.31 16.71 22.63
CA ASN A 211 -7.25 17.45 21.92
C ASN A 211 -7.74 18.77 21.31
N ASP A 212 -8.93 19.19 21.67
CA ASP A 212 -9.45 20.50 21.32
C ASP A 212 -8.76 21.63 22.09
N LEU A 213 -8.93 22.87 21.61
CA LEU A 213 -8.27 24.04 22.21
C LEU A 213 -8.84 24.33 23.62
N ALA A 214 -10.15 24.16 23.82
CA ALA A 214 -10.77 24.40 25.13
C ALA A 214 -10.21 23.47 26.21
N THR A 215 -9.97 22.21 25.86
CA THR A 215 -9.43 21.20 26.80
C THR A 215 -7.92 21.37 27.00
N THR A 216 -7.15 21.61 25.93
CA THR A 216 -5.68 21.61 25.99
C THR A 216 -5.09 22.97 26.40
N HIS A 217 -5.82 24.07 26.14
CA HIS A 217 -5.40 25.44 26.40
C HIS A 217 -6.56 26.29 26.93
N PRO A 218 -7.09 25.98 28.12
CA PRO A 218 -8.28 26.65 28.67
C PRO A 218 -8.05 28.16 28.86
N ASP A 219 -6.84 28.60 29.19
CA ASP A 219 -6.50 30.03 29.31
C ASP A 219 -6.64 30.79 28.00
N LEU A 220 -6.27 30.15 26.88
CA LEU A 220 -6.47 30.73 25.54
C LEU A 220 -7.93 30.67 25.11
N ALA A 221 -8.62 29.58 25.45
CA ALA A 221 -10.04 29.47 25.17
C ALA A 221 -10.87 30.53 25.88
N ALA A 222 -10.44 31.00 27.06
CA ALA A 222 -11.06 32.11 27.79
C ALA A 222 -10.87 33.48 27.10
N GLU A 223 -9.91 33.57 26.17
CA GLU A 223 -9.70 34.77 25.31
C GLU A 223 -10.44 34.66 23.97
N TRP A 224 -11.24 33.61 23.75
CA TRP A 224 -12.01 33.40 22.52
C TRP A 224 -13.12 34.47 22.39
N SER A 225 -13.10 35.25 21.32
CA SER A 225 -14.11 36.28 21.12
C SER A 225 -15.43 35.68 20.61
N GLU A 226 -16.56 36.22 21.07
CA GLU A 226 -17.91 35.86 20.59
C GLU A 226 -18.09 36.12 19.09
N ARG A 227 -17.24 36.97 18.49
CA ARG A 227 -17.27 37.26 17.04
C ARG A 227 -16.93 36.03 16.19
N ASN A 228 -16.40 34.95 16.80
CA ASN A 228 -16.10 33.71 16.08
C ASN A 228 -17.36 32.83 15.90
N TYR A 229 -18.46 33.12 16.57
CA TYR A 229 -19.66 32.30 16.43
C TYR A 229 -20.05 32.07 14.96
N PRO A 230 -20.39 30.82 14.53
CA PRO A 230 -20.70 29.65 15.38
C PRO A 230 -19.48 28.80 15.76
N LEU A 231 -18.24 29.13 15.34
CA LEU A 231 -17.04 28.35 15.65
C LEU A 231 -16.66 28.49 17.13
N MET A 232 -16.56 27.36 17.83
CA MET A 232 -16.24 27.29 19.24
C MET A 232 -14.84 26.75 19.49
N PRO A 233 -14.19 27.05 20.63
CA PRO A 233 -12.83 26.60 20.91
C PRO A 233 -12.71 25.08 21.09
N ASP A 234 -13.79 24.36 21.38
CA ASP A 234 -13.85 22.91 21.43
C ASP A 234 -13.98 22.25 20.03
N GLU A 235 -14.11 23.07 18.98
CA GLU A 235 -14.19 22.62 17.58
C GLU A 235 -12.90 22.80 16.79
N VAL A 236 -11.85 23.24 17.45
CA VAL A 236 -10.53 23.46 16.85
C VAL A 236 -9.43 22.90 17.78
N ASN A 237 -8.31 22.50 17.22
CA ASN A 237 -7.15 22.07 18.02
C ASN A 237 -6.04 23.14 18.03
N ALA A 238 -5.09 23.00 18.95
CA ALA A 238 -3.96 23.90 19.14
C ALA A 238 -3.04 24.09 17.90
N LYS A 239 -3.06 23.14 16.95
CA LYS A 239 -2.27 23.20 15.70
C LYS A 239 -3.05 23.84 14.54
N SER A 240 -4.30 24.24 14.77
CA SER A 240 -5.15 24.83 13.75
C SER A 240 -4.56 26.10 13.16
N ARG A 241 -4.71 26.24 11.83
CA ARG A 241 -4.34 27.44 11.08
C ARG A 241 -5.49 28.41 10.88
N HIS A 242 -6.65 28.19 11.54
CA HIS A 242 -7.75 29.14 11.50
C HIS A 242 -7.32 30.47 12.10
N ASN A 243 -7.64 31.54 11.39
CA ASN A 243 -7.42 32.91 11.84
C ASN A 243 -8.73 33.39 12.51
N VAL A 244 -8.68 33.53 13.83
CA VAL A 244 -9.89 33.78 14.65
C VAL A 244 -9.71 35.07 15.46
N TRP A 245 -10.83 35.60 15.98
CA TRP A 245 -10.86 36.75 16.87
C TRP A 245 -10.54 36.34 18.32
N TRP A 246 -9.65 37.10 18.93
CA TRP A 246 -9.26 36.97 20.33
C TRP A 246 -9.65 38.21 21.09
N LYS A 247 -10.09 38.09 22.34
CA LYS A 247 -10.38 39.19 23.24
C LYS A 247 -9.40 39.16 24.40
N CYS A 248 -8.57 40.19 24.49
CA CYS A 248 -7.59 40.27 25.55
C CYS A 248 -8.26 40.46 26.91
N LYS A 249 -7.95 39.58 27.85
CA LYS A 249 -8.46 39.68 29.22
C LYS A 249 -7.87 40.86 30.01
N THR A 250 -6.74 41.42 29.60
CA THR A 250 -6.06 42.54 30.28
C THR A 250 -6.57 43.88 29.79
N CYS A 251 -6.58 44.12 28.47
CA CYS A 251 -6.97 45.44 27.93
C CYS A 251 -8.31 45.45 27.18
N GLY A 252 -8.99 44.30 27.05
CA GLY A 252 -10.27 44.19 26.35
C GLY A 252 -10.18 44.27 24.82
N ASN A 253 -9.00 44.55 24.25
CA ASN A 253 -8.84 44.67 22.81
C ASN A 253 -9.16 43.35 22.09
N GLU A 254 -9.83 43.48 20.95
CA GLU A 254 -10.14 42.35 20.08
C GLU A 254 -9.33 42.42 18.79
N TRP A 255 -8.65 41.32 18.48
CA TRP A 255 -7.79 41.23 17.29
C TRP A 255 -7.86 39.84 16.64
N LYS A 256 -7.45 39.75 15.40
CA LYS A 256 -7.30 38.47 14.69
C LYS A 256 -5.90 37.91 14.84
N SER A 257 -5.83 36.62 15.12
CA SER A 257 -4.58 35.87 15.08
C SER A 257 -4.86 34.39 14.81
N VAL A 258 -3.88 33.72 14.18
CA VAL A 258 -3.95 32.27 13.92
C VAL A 258 -3.81 31.50 15.22
N ILE A 259 -4.63 30.48 15.42
CA ILE A 259 -4.67 29.68 16.66
C ILE A 259 -3.28 29.16 17.01
N ASN A 260 -2.56 28.50 16.08
CA ASN A 260 -1.26 27.96 16.37
C ASN A 260 -0.19 29.04 16.71
N ALA A 261 -0.36 30.28 16.24
CA ALA A 261 0.52 31.37 16.60
C ALA A 261 0.28 31.84 18.04
N ARG A 262 -1.01 31.89 18.48
CA ARG A 262 -1.37 32.16 19.87
C ARG A 262 -0.81 31.10 20.82
N VAL A 263 -0.94 29.84 20.45
CA VAL A 263 -0.38 28.69 21.23
C VAL A 263 1.16 28.79 21.33
N LYS A 264 1.83 29.32 20.29
CA LYS A 264 3.28 29.55 20.31
C LYS A 264 3.71 30.82 21.05
N GLY A 265 2.78 31.54 21.67
CA GLY A 265 3.10 32.69 22.50
C GLY A 265 2.90 34.06 21.84
N THR A 266 2.23 34.15 20.67
CA THR A 266 1.85 35.47 20.16
C THR A 266 0.87 36.13 21.13
N VAL A 267 1.17 37.35 21.59
CA VAL A 267 0.38 38.09 22.58
C VAL A 267 -0.51 39.16 21.93
N CYS A 268 -1.39 39.76 22.72
CA CYS A 268 -2.19 40.93 22.32
C CYS A 268 -1.28 42.04 21.79
N PRO A 269 -1.54 42.60 20.59
CA PRO A 269 -0.69 43.66 20.02
C PRO A 269 -0.70 44.97 20.81
N VAL A 270 -1.81 45.24 21.52
CA VAL A 270 -1.92 46.44 22.39
C VAL A 270 -1.07 46.27 23.64
N CYS A 271 -1.19 45.11 24.35
CA CYS A 271 -0.37 44.84 25.54
C CYS A 271 1.13 44.68 25.21
N ALA A 272 1.47 44.46 23.96
CA ALA A 272 2.86 44.35 23.48
C ALA A 272 3.36 45.67 22.84
N ASP A 273 2.64 46.77 22.99
CA ASP A 273 2.95 48.10 22.42
C ASP A 273 3.21 48.08 20.92
N ARG A 274 2.51 47.22 20.19
CA ARG A 274 2.54 47.12 18.72
C ARG A 274 1.31 47.70 18.05
N ALA A 275 0.31 48.07 18.84
CA ALA A 275 -0.91 48.74 18.40
C ALA A 275 -1.40 49.65 19.50
N VAL A 276 -2.00 50.78 19.09
CA VAL A 276 -2.59 51.73 20.00
C VAL A 276 -4.03 51.38 20.31
N LEU A 277 -4.44 51.48 21.57
CA LEU A 277 -5.83 51.42 22.03
C LEU A 277 -6.08 52.72 22.83
N ALA A 278 -6.90 53.61 22.27
CA ALA A 278 -7.29 54.86 22.90
C ALA A 278 -7.90 54.59 24.30
N GLY A 279 -7.42 55.33 25.30
CA GLY A 279 -7.83 55.14 26.69
C GLY A 279 -7.10 54.03 27.44
N TYR A 280 -6.11 53.38 26.81
CA TYR A 280 -5.35 52.31 27.47
C TYR A 280 -3.81 52.56 27.40
N ASN A 281 -3.22 52.49 26.21
CA ASN A 281 -1.75 52.65 26.01
C ASN A 281 -1.39 53.81 25.07
N ASP A 282 -2.36 54.66 24.76
CA ASP A 282 -2.13 55.89 23.98
C ASP A 282 -1.40 56.97 24.79
N LEU A 283 -0.73 57.90 24.10
CA LEU A 283 0.05 58.96 24.69
C LEU A 283 -0.82 59.85 25.60
N ALA A 284 -2.05 60.15 25.16
CA ALA A 284 -2.98 61.00 25.93
C ALA A 284 -3.34 60.39 27.29
N THR A 285 -3.34 59.04 27.39
CA THR A 285 -3.70 58.32 28.62
C THR A 285 -2.46 58.07 29.47
N THR A 286 -1.31 57.68 28.86
CA THR A 286 -0.14 57.16 29.59
C THR A 286 0.85 58.26 29.96
N ASP A 287 0.97 59.33 29.18
CA ASP A 287 1.85 60.46 29.48
C ASP A 287 1.22 61.84 29.18
N ARG A 288 0.36 62.23 30.08
CA ARG A 288 -0.35 63.50 29.98
C ARG A 288 0.55 64.74 29.97
N LYS A 289 1.79 64.65 30.47
CA LYS A 289 2.72 65.81 30.49
C LYS A 289 3.15 66.16 29.08
N LEU A 290 3.34 65.17 28.23
CA LEU A 290 3.76 65.39 26.84
C LEU A 290 2.65 66.04 25.99
N LEU A 291 1.39 66.02 26.44
CA LEU A 291 0.30 66.66 25.70
C LEU A 291 0.48 68.18 25.58
N ALA A 292 1.14 68.83 26.54
CA ALA A 292 1.45 70.24 26.50
C ALA A 292 2.49 70.63 25.42
N GLU A 293 3.28 69.65 24.99
CA GLU A 293 4.33 69.81 23.96
C GLU A 293 3.87 69.26 22.59
N TRP A 294 2.64 68.72 22.52
CA TRP A 294 2.11 68.12 21.28
C TRP A 294 1.68 69.19 20.31
N ASP A 295 2.32 69.21 19.14
CA ASP A 295 1.98 70.11 18.06
C ASP A 295 0.81 69.55 17.22
N TYR A 296 -0.37 70.07 17.44
CA TYR A 296 -1.59 69.67 16.74
C TYR A 296 -1.67 70.13 15.29
N GLU A 297 -0.82 71.12 14.90
CA GLU A 297 -0.83 71.67 13.55
C GLU A 297 0.06 70.84 12.61
N THR A 298 1.19 70.37 13.12
CA THR A 298 2.16 69.63 12.32
C THR A 298 2.03 68.10 12.41
N ASN A 299 1.45 67.58 13.51
CA ASN A 299 1.25 66.15 13.68
C ASN A 299 0.00 65.69 12.95
N SER A 300 0.13 64.70 12.06
CA SER A 300 -0.99 64.12 11.33
C SER A 300 -1.86 63.15 12.16
N LEU A 301 -1.37 62.72 13.32
CA LEU A 301 -2.06 61.82 14.26
C LEU A 301 -2.45 62.60 15.53
N LEU A 302 -3.52 62.12 16.22
CA LEU A 302 -3.87 62.61 17.53
C LEU A 302 -3.07 61.85 18.62
N PRO A 303 -2.85 62.47 19.82
CA PRO A 303 -2.20 61.78 20.93
C PRO A 303 -2.90 60.47 21.38
N THR A 304 -4.15 60.32 21.08
CA THR A 304 -4.94 59.09 21.30
C THR A 304 -4.67 57.99 20.23
N GLN A 305 -3.94 58.32 19.18
CA GLN A 305 -3.58 57.43 18.07
C GLN A 305 -2.11 57.04 18.08
N GLU A 306 -1.30 57.56 19.03
CA GLU A 306 0.12 57.32 19.18
C GLU A 306 0.45 56.59 20.50
N LEU A 307 1.51 55.80 20.49
CA LEU A 307 2.10 55.20 21.69
C LEU A 307 3.00 56.16 22.43
N ALA A 308 3.03 56.12 23.75
CA ALA A 308 4.02 56.88 24.57
C ALA A 308 5.43 56.26 24.53
N VAL A 309 5.70 55.30 23.63
CA VAL A 309 6.98 54.57 23.59
C VAL A 309 7.95 55.29 22.63
N PHE A 310 8.89 56.01 23.17
CA PHE A 310 10.07 56.52 22.40
C PHE A 310 10.93 55.31 22.04
N ARG A 311 10.94 54.94 20.77
CA ARG A 311 12.00 54.07 20.23
C ARG A 311 13.20 54.97 19.93
N TRP A 312 14.24 54.94 20.80
CA TRP A 312 15.58 55.45 20.51
C TRP A 312 16.27 54.60 19.46
#